data_8eb6aadb8ab233002eacf129552ff48c
#
_entry.id   8eb6aadb8ab233002eacf129552ff48c
#
_cell.length_a   1.000
_cell.length_b   1.000
_cell.length_c   1.000
_cell.angle_alpha   90.00
_cell.angle_beta   90.00
_cell.angle_gamma   90.00
#
_symmetry.space_group_name_H-M   'P 1'
#
loop_
_entity.id
_entity.type
_entity.pdbx_description
1 polymer ?
#
loop_
_entity_poly.entity_id
_entity_poly.type
_entity_poly.pdbx_seq_one_letter_code
_entity_poly.pdbx_strand_id
1 'polypeptide(L)'
;MMEFVLSMKVVHVMVLMMSLHHFGLVPAQECPSTHDLLNSLRQVEKMLALHETSYQQGLRSLRKKINTLHNSTMAFFKMASCPKPDPPANGRRLGRVFAMGHEVHFLCKPGYELIGPRTRVCLESLKWSGQQPMCRRLNSTANSLASFSSAASSFAALSASSTAASSSSASSPTPSSPSSSVRPSNCTHFLGSTHCTCDVGFTISGRDNNICTDIDECHLFPLAQPGRLCIHQCVNTPGSFHCVCPPGYSLSRDGRSCTDIDECENLSHNCTADRLCVNTFGGFQCVAVKCPKTKNATYIKTSPMRCERNPCMSGDKACAQAPNSISFHFLAVVSNMSAPRVLFRVSAARVLGDTLRFGLAGGRGRGHFSVQRSGRQTGTLLLVTSVNGPATLEAEVEMSELENNTLLGRYLTKVTLFVSPYMF
;
A
#
# COMPACT_ATOMS: atom_id res chain seq x y z
N MET A 1 20.58 -4.61 15.14
CA MET A 1 21.75 -5.35 15.68
C MET A 1 22.62 -4.48 16.60
N MET A 2 22.71 -3.16 16.41
CA MET A 2 23.53 -2.26 17.23
C MET A 2 22.92 -1.92 18.60
N GLU A 3 21.59 -1.84 18.71
CA GLU A 3 20.91 -1.61 20.01
C GLU A 3 20.99 -2.82 20.96
N PHE A 4 21.02 -4.03 20.41
CA PHE A 4 21.13 -5.25 21.22
C PHE A 4 22.52 -5.40 21.88
N VAL A 5 23.57 -4.93 21.21
CA VAL A 5 24.95 -4.98 21.74
C VAL A 5 25.17 -3.91 22.83
N LEU A 6 24.47 -2.76 22.71
CA LEU A 6 24.54 -1.71 23.74
C LEU A 6 23.79 -2.12 25.01
N SER A 7 22.64 -2.77 24.86
CA SER A 7 21.84 -3.32 25.97
C SER A 7 22.58 -4.42 26.73
N MET A 8 23.27 -5.32 26.02
CA MET A 8 24.10 -6.37 26.65
C MET A 8 25.30 -5.82 27.44
N LYS A 9 25.92 -4.75 26.95
CA LYS A 9 27.05 -4.12 27.69
C LYS A 9 26.59 -3.40 28.96
N VAL A 10 25.42 -2.74 28.92
CA VAL A 10 24.83 -2.08 30.09
C VAL A 10 24.42 -3.11 31.15
N VAL A 11 23.81 -4.21 30.72
CA VAL A 11 23.44 -5.32 31.63
C VAL A 11 24.72 -5.96 32.24
N HIS A 12 25.79 -6.15 31.47
CA HIS A 12 27.03 -6.72 31.96
C HIS A 12 27.73 -5.82 33.00
N VAL A 13 27.70 -4.50 32.78
CA VAL A 13 28.22 -3.52 33.74
C VAL A 13 27.39 -3.49 35.04
N MET A 14 26.05 -3.58 34.91
CA MET A 14 25.17 -3.64 36.09
C MET A 14 25.36 -4.94 36.90
N VAL A 15 25.53 -6.08 36.23
CA VAL A 15 25.82 -7.37 36.90
C VAL A 15 27.19 -7.37 37.57
N LEU A 16 28.22 -6.75 36.96
CA LEU A 16 29.53 -6.56 37.56
C LEU A 16 29.49 -5.63 38.79
N MET A 17 28.68 -4.59 38.76
CA MET A 17 28.49 -3.68 39.90
C MET A 17 27.73 -4.36 41.06
N MET A 18 26.77 -5.25 40.76
CA MET A 18 26.03 -6.02 41.77
C MET A 18 26.87 -7.13 42.38
N SER A 19 27.77 -7.77 41.62
CA SER A 19 28.68 -8.79 42.17
C SER A 19 29.79 -8.21 43.04
N LEU A 20 30.20 -6.95 42.86
CA LEU A 20 31.15 -6.23 43.74
C LEU A 20 30.53 -5.82 45.10
N HIS A 21 29.20 -5.80 45.24
CA HIS A 21 28.52 -5.49 46.50
C HIS A 21 28.42 -6.69 47.45
N HIS A 22 28.77 -7.89 47.03
CA HIS A 22 28.71 -9.11 47.86
C HIS A 22 30.06 -9.49 48.52
N PHE A 23 31.15 -8.80 48.21
CA PHE A 23 32.39 -8.96 48.94
C PHE A 23 32.67 -7.71 49.78
N GLY A 24 32.29 -7.80 51.08
CA GLY A 24 32.43 -6.73 52.05
C GLY A 24 33.88 -6.42 52.38
N LEU A 25 34.51 -5.56 51.60
CA LEU A 25 35.73 -4.80 51.93
C LEU A 25 35.72 -3.58 50.95
N VAL A 26 34.93 -2.57 51.29
CA VAL A 26 35.02 -1.27 50.64
C VAL A 26 35.85 -0.39 51.57
N PRO A 27 37.08 0.04 51.19
CA PRO A 27 37.76 1.12 51.90
C PRO A 27 36.91 2.37 51.74
N ALA A 28 36.83 3.20 52.78
CA ALA A 28 36.13 4.47 52.79
C ALA A 28 36.52 5.28 51.55
N GLN A 29 35.59 5.38 50.59
CA GLN A 29 35.78 6.10 49.35
C GLN A 29 35.64 7.58 49.68
N GLU A 30 36.76 8.29 49.66
CA GLU A 30 36.74 9.75 49.72
C GLU A 30 35.84 10.28 48.61
N CYS A 31 34.88 11.15 48.95
CA CYS A 31 34.03 11.79 47.95
C CYS A 31 34.91 12.50 46.91
N PRO A 32 34.74 12.21 45.60
CA PRO A 32 35.53 12.85 44.57
C PRO A 32 35.37 14.37 44.66
N SER A 33 36.50 15.08 44.58
CA SER A 33 36.46 16.53 44.66
C SER A 33 35.59 17.11 43.54
N THR A 34 34.95 18.25 43.78
CA THR A 34 34.16 18.94 42.74
C THR A 34 34.95 19.19 41.45
N HIS A 35 36.26 19.29 41.56
CA HIS A 35 37.19 19.45 40.45
C HIS A 35 37.32 18.16 39.61
N ASP A 36 37.34 16.99 40.24
CA ASP A 36 37.43 15.69 39.55
C ASP A 36 36.11 15.34 38.82
N LEU A 37 34.98 15.69 39.43
CA LEU A 37 33.68 15.60 38.81
C LEU A 37 33.57 16.50 37.57
N LEU A 38 34.03 17.74 37.64
CA LEU A 38 34.06 18.68 36.52
C LEU A 38 34.96 18.21 35.39
N ASN A 39 36.12 17.60 35.70
CA ASN A 39 37.03 17.04 34.71
C ASN A 39 36.43 15.79 34.05
N SER A 40 35.73 14.93 34.79
CA SER A 40 35.01 13.77 34.25
C SER A 40 33.88 14.18 33.36
N LEU A 41 33.10 15.20 33.72
CA LEU A 41 32.03 15.75 32.88
C LEU A 41 32.58 16.35 31.58
N ARG A 42 33.66 17.11 31.62
CA ARG A 42 34.34 17.63 30.40
C ARG A 42 34.84 16.50 29.49
N GLN A 43 35.33 15.41 30.07
CA GLN A 43 35.80 14.25 29.30
C GLN A 43 34.65 13.53 28.62
N VAL A 44 33.50 13.36 29.29
CA VAL A 44 32.28 12.79 28.72
C VAL A 44 31.72 13.68 27.61
N GLU A 45 31.69 15.00 27.83
CA GLU A 45 31.22 15.98 26.83
C GLU A 45 32.12 15.93 25.57
N LYS A 46 33.45 15.82 25.74
CA LYS A 46 34.38 15.67 24.62
C LYS A 46 34.18 14.36 23.85
N MET A 47 33.93 13.25 24.57
CA MET A 47 33.63 11.96 23.94
C MET A 47 32.28 12.00 23.18
N LEU A 48 31.26 12.63 23.74
CA LEU A 48 29.95 12.81 23.07
C LEU A 48 30.09 13.63 21.77
N ALA A 49 30.86 14.73 21.82
CA ALA A 49 31.13 15.53 20.63
C ALA A 49 31.87 14.77 19.53
N LEU A 50 32.84 13.93 19.90
CA LEU A 50 33.54 13.05 18.95
C LEU A 50 32.62 11.97 18.36
N HIS A 51 31.72 11.42 19.18
CA HIS A 51 30.76 10.42 18.74
C HIS A 51 29.74 11.03 17.76
N GLU A 52 29.27 12.24 18.05
CA GLU A 52 28.30 12.96 17.17
C GLU A 52 28.94 13.31 15.83
N THR A 53 30.18 13.78 15.82
CA THR A 53 30.91 14.06 14.56
C THR A 53 31.12 12.80 13.73
N SER A 54 31.48 11.68 14.35
CA SER A 54 31.64 10.38 13.69
C SER A 54 30.34 9.86 13.12
N TYR A 55 29.25 10.00 13.87
CA TYR A 55 27.90 9.60 13.42
C TYR A 55 27.43 10.44 12.22
N GLN A 56 27.62 11.75 12.28
CA GLN A 56 27.30 12.66 11.17
C GLN A 56 28.13 12.36 9.91
N GLN A 57 29.40 12.00 10.08
CA GLN A 57 30.26 11.60 8.97
C GLN A 57 29.80 10.29 8.34
N GLY A 58 29.36 9.31 9.16
CA GLY A 58 28.74 8.06 8.70
C GLY A 58 27.47 8.28 7.89
N LEU A 59 26.58 9.17 8.37
CA LEU A 59 25.35 9.54 7.66
C LEU A 59 25.62 10.22 6.31
N ARG A 60 26.61 11.12 6.25
CA ARG A 60 27.03 11.78 4.98
C ARG A 60 27.57 10.76 3.98
N SER A 61 28.37 9.79 4.45
CA SER A 61 28.90 8.71 3.62
C SER A 61 27.80 7.80 3.07
N LEU A 62 26.84 7.39 3.92
CA LEU A 62 25.68 6.61 3.53
C LEU A 62 24.82 7.36 2.50
N ARG A 63 24.56 8.64 2.73
CA ARG A 63 23.78 9.48 1.79
C ARG A 63 24.48 9.57 0.43
N LYS A 64 25.82 9.69 0.43
CA LYS A 64 26.61 9.69 -0.82
C LYS A 64 26.52 8.35 -1.55
N LYS A 65 26.59 7.22 -0.83
CA LYS A 65 26.42 5.87 -1.41
C LYS A 65 25.02 5.66 -1.98
N ILE A 66 23.98 6.09 -1.26
CA ILE A 66 22.59 6.01 -1.72
C ILE A 66 22.40 6.84 -3.02
N ASN A 67 22.92 8.06 -3.06
CA ASN A 67 22.84 8.90 -4.24
C ASN A 67 23.60 8.30 -5.44
N THR A 68 24.76 7.68 -5.19
CA THR A 68 25.54 6.99 -6.24
C THR A 68 24.77 5.78 -6.78
N LEU A 69 24.18 4.95 -5.90
CA LEU A 69 23.34 3.82 -6.29
C LEU A 69 22.08 4.30 -7.04
N HIS A 70 21.42 5.33 -6.54
CA HIS A 70 20.24 5.92 -7.22
C HIS A 70 20.58 6.41 -8.62
N ASN A 71 21.68 7.14 -8.78
CA ASN A 71 22.12 7.62 -10.09
C ASN A 71 22.52 6.49 -11.04
N SER A 72 23.17 5.44 -10.53
CA SER A 72 23.52 4.25 -11.32
C SER A 72 22.27 3.49 -11.75
N THR A 73 21.29 3.33 -10.86
CA THR A 73 20.02 2.67 -11.16
C THR A 73 19.21 3.48 -12.19
N MET A 74 19.16 4.80 -12.03
CA MET A 74 18.47 5.70 -12.98
C MET A 74 19.15 5.73 -14.35
N ALA A 75 20.48 5.64 -14.40
CA ALA A 75 21.22 5.50 -15.66
C ALA A 75 20.90 4.18 -16.35
N PHE A 76 20.83 3.07 -15.61
CA PHE A 76 20.45 1.75 -16.13
C PHE A 76 19.01 1.74 -16.67
N PHE A 77 18.05 2.30 -15.92
CA PHE A 77 16.65 2.44 -16.38
C PHE A 77 16.52 3.33 -17.63
N LYS A 78 17.36 4.36 -17.75
CA LYS A 78 17.36 5.25 -18.91
C LYS A 78 17.93 4.55 -20.18
N MET A 79 18.81 3.58 -20.02
CA MET A 79 19.35 2.77 -21.10
C MET A 79 18.44 1.60 -21.52
N ALA A 80 17.55 1.14 -20.63
CA ALA A 80 16.62 0.05 -20.89
C ALA A 80 15.23 0.57 -21.28
N SER A 81 15.13 1.34 -22.38
CA SER A 81 13.88 1.89 -22.87
C SER A 81 13.70 1.64 -24.36
N CYS A 82 12.46 1.37 -24.77
CA CYS A 82 12.09 1.31 -26.18
C CYS A 82 12.24 2.68 -26.87
N PRO A 83 12.52 2.71 -28.17
CA PRO A 83 12.51 3.95 -28.93
C PRO A 83 11.11 4.58 -28.88
N LYS A 84 11.06 5.91 -28.84
CA LYS A 84 9.79 6.64 -28.81
C LYS A 84 8.93 6.31 -30.04
N PRO A 85 7.75 5.66 -29.89
CA PRO A 85 6.93 5.33 -31.05
C PRO A 85 6.22 6.57 -31.59
N ASP A 86 6.16 6.71 -32.92
CA ASP A 86 5.47 7.81 -33.56
C ASP A 86 3.94 7.71 -33.41
N PRO A 87 3.22 8.83 -33.26
CA PRO A 87 1.78 8.81 -33.30
C PRO A 87 1.30 8.45 -34.71
N PRO A 88 0.19 7.69 -34.86
CA PRO A 88 -0.36 7.40 -36.18
C PRO A 88 -0.86 8.70 -36.85
N ALA A 89 -0.78 8.79 -38.17
CA ALA A 89 -1.36 9.87 -38.95
C ALA A 89 -2.86 10.00 -38.60
N ASN A 90 -3.34 11.23 -38.34
CA ASN A 90 -4.70 11.51 -37.84
C ASN A 90 -5.05 10.89 -36.47
N GLY A 91 -4.02 10.60 -35.66
CA GLY A 91 -4.16 10.08 -34.31
C GLY A 91 -3.25 10.78 -33.31
N ARG A 92 -3.27 10.28 -32.11
CA ARG A 92 -2.36 10.69 -31.03
C ARG A 92 -1.91 9.50 -30.22
N ARG A 93 -0.74 9.63 -29.61
CA ARG A 93 -0.20 8.67 -28.65
C ARG A 93 -0.38 9.22 -27.24
N LEU A 94 -0.82 8.38 -26.32
CA LEU A 94 -0.82 8.59 -24.88
C LEU A 94 0.29 7.73 -24.25
N GLY A 95 0.93 8.24 -23.21
CA GLY A 95 2.09 7.64 -22.55
C GLY A 95 3.36 8.44 -22.80
N ARG A 96 4.10 8.71 -21.72
CA ARG A 96 5.36 9.48 -21.74
C ARG A 96 6.56 8.65 -21.30
N VAL A 97 6.33 7.49 -20.71
CA VAL A 97 7.36 6.58 -20.21
C VAL A 97 7.50 5.42 -21.20
N PHE A 98 8.73 5.14 -21.63
CA PHE A 98 9.04 4.12 -22.65
C PHE A 98 9.95 3.03 -22.10
N ALA A 99 10.09 2.94 -20.78
CA ALA A 99 10.88 1.91 -20.13
C ALA A 99 10.27 0.52 -20.36
N MET A 100 11.08 -0.52 -20.23
CA MET A 100 10.66 -1.92 -20.33
C MET A 100 9.46 -2.21 -19.43
N GLY A 101 8.45 -2.88 -19.96
CA GLY A 101 7.18 -3.19 -19.28
C GLY A 101 6.13 -2.06 -19.29
N HIS A 102 6.47 -0.84 -19.75
CA HIS A 102 5.52 0.27 -19.84
C HIS A 102 4.71 0.22 -21.13
N GLU A 103 3.50 0.78 -21.07
CA GLU A 103 2.53 0.80 -22.14
C GLU A 103 2.39 2.17 -22.77
N VAL A 104 2.07 2.17 -24.06
CA VAL A 104 1.62 3.35 -24.81
C VAL A 104 0.31 3.03 -25.51
N HIS A 105 -0.61 4.01 -25.50
CA HIS A 105 -1.92 3.86 -26.12
C HIS A 105 -2.05 4.78 -27.32
N PHE A 106 -2.82 4.32 -28.33
CA PHE A 106 -3.04 5.05 -29.56
C PHE A 106 -4.53 5.32 -29.73
N LEU A 107 -4.85 6.55 -30.12
CA LEU A 107 -6.22 7.02 -30.36
C LEU A 107 -6.26 7.74 -31.69
N CYS A 108 -7.31 7.52 -32.47
CA CYS A 108 -7.56 8.27 -33.68
C CYS A 108 -8.42 9.53 -33.42
N LYS A 109 -8.30 10.52 -34.28
CA LYS A 109 -9.19 11.69 -34.30
C LYS A 109 -10.60 11.27 -34.66
N PRO A 110 -11.63 12.06 -34.29
CA PRO A 110 -13.00 11.83 -34.75
C PRO A 110 -13.06 11.67 -36.28
N GLY A 111 -13.84 10.71 -36.79
CA GLY A 111 -13.95 10.37 -38.19
C GLY A 111 -12.89 9.39 -38.73
N TYR A 112 -12.04 8.86 -37.83
CA TYR A 112 -11.04 7.85 -38.16
C TYR A 112 -11.15 6.63 -37.24
N GLU A 113 -10.96 5.44 -37.80
CA GLU A 113 -10.94 4.15 -37.13
C GLU A 113 -9.51 3.70 -36.89
N LEU A 114 -9.23 3.11 -35.70
CA LEU A 114 -7.92 2.55 -35.38
C LEU A 114 -7.78 1.14 -35.95
N ILE A 115 -6.83 0.96 -36.81
CA ILE A 115 -6.43 -0.34 -37.36
C ILE A 115 -5.13 -0.76 -36.68
N GLY A 116 -5.17 -1.91 -36.00
CA GLY A 116 -4.05 -2.44 -35.20
C GLY A 116 -4.26 -2.31 -33.69
N PRO A 117 -3.26 -2.65 -32.87
CA PRO A 117 -3.39 -2.68 -31.43
C PRO A 117 -3.52 -1.28 -30.84
N ARG A 118 -4.54 -1.10 -29.99
CA ARG A 118 -4.72 0.16 -29.24
C ARG A 118 -3.62 0.43 -28.24
N THR A 119 -3.04 -0.63 -27.69
CA THR A 119 -1.99 -0.59 -26.66
C THR A 119 -0.78 -1.38 -27.14
N ARG A 120 0.39 -0.84 -26.91
CA ARG A 120 1.67 -1.54 -27.15
C ARG A 120 2.52 -1.47 -25.89
N VAL A 121 3.18 -2.58 -25.55
CA VAL A 121 4.05 -2.73 -24.38
C VAL A 121 5.51 -2.75 -24.84
N CYS A 122 6.39 -2.09 -24.11
CA CYS A 122 7.83 -2.20 -24.34
C CYS A 122 8.33 -3.55 -23.80
N LEU A 123 8.75 -4.43 -24.69
CA LEU A 123 9.24 -5.78 -24.37
C LEU A 123 10.68 -5.75 -23.84
N GLU A 124 11.13 -6.85 -23.25
CA GLU A 124 12.52 -7.04 -22.79
C GLU A 124 13.55 -6.90 -23.91
N SER A 125 13.15 -7.17 -25.13
CA SER A 125 13.96 -6.98 -26.35
C SER A 125 14.14 -5.51 -26.75
N LEU A 126 13.63 -4.56 -25.97
CA LEU A 126 13.59 -3.12 -26.23
C LEU A 126 12.83 -2.77 -27.53
N LYS A 127 11.89 -3.62 -27.91
CA LYS A 127 10.99 -3.42 -29.05
C LYS A 127 9.55 -3.32 -28.56
N TRP A 128 8.74 -2.55 -29.28
CA TRP A 128 7.31 -2.46 -28.98
C TRP A 128 6.58 -3.73 -29.41
N SER A 129 5.66 -4.22 -28.58
CA SER A 129 4.78 -5.34 -28.89
C SER A 129 3.88 -5.00 -30.09
N GLY A 130 3.58 -6.00 -30.93
CA GLY A 130 2.68 -5.86 -32.07
C GLY A 130 3.17 -4.88 -33.15
N GLN A 131 2.33 -4.64 -34.14
CA GLN A 131 2.61 -3.70 -35.23
C GLN A 131 2.22 -2.27 -34.87
N GLN A 132 2.80 -1.29 -35.61
CA GLN A 132 2.45 0.11 -35.46
C GLN A 132 0.99 0.32 -35.93
N PRO A 133 0.09 0.84 -35.08
CA PRO A 133 -1.29 1.09 -35.46
C PRO A 133 -1.41 2.29 -36.41
N MET A 134 -2.45 2.31 -37.22
CA MET A 134 -2.77 3.38 -38.15
C MET A 134 -4.22 3.82 -38.01
N CYS A 135 -4.52 5.07 -38.35
CA CYS A 135 -5.87 5.62 -38.35
C CYS A 135 -6.37 5.72 -39.80
N ARG A 136 -7.41 4.94 -40.11
CA ARG A 136 -8.07 4.94 -41.42
C ARG A 136 -9.31 5.81 -41.34
N ARG A 137 -9.60 6.59 -42.38
CA ARG A 137 -10.84 7.41 -42.48
C ARG A 137 -12.06 6.50 -42.55
N LEU A 138 -13.07 6.78 -41.74
CA LEU A 138 -14.37 6.15 -41.84
C LEU A 138 -15.05 6.64 -43.15
N ASN A 139 -15.09 5.79 -44.18
CA ASN A 139 -15.84 6.08 -45.36
C ASN A 139 -17.34 5.84 -45.07
N SER A 140 -18.09 6.90 -45.04
CA SER A 140 -19.58 6.83 -45.02
C SER A 140 -20.09 6.44 -46.42
N THR A 141 -20.00 5.16 -46.76
CA THR A 141 -20.79 4.57 -47.84
C THR A 141 -21.19 3.17 -47.41
N ALA A 142 -22.49 3.03 -47.37
CA ALA A 142 -23.18 1.80 -47.06
C ALA A 142 -22.89 0.68 -48.10
N ASN A 143 -23.08 -0.54 -47.61
CA ASN A 143 -23.34 -1.76 -48.37
C ASN A 143 -22.26 -2.26 -49.32
N SER A 144 -21.47 -3.21 -48.83
CA SER A 144 -21.33 -4.48 -49.53
C SER A 144 -20.73 -5.54 -48.60
N LEU A 145 -21.49 -6.59 -48.43
CA LEU A 145 -21.06 -7.90 -47.96
C LEU A 145 -19.88 -8.36 -48.83
N ALA A 146 -18.70 -8.48 -48.24
CA ALA A 146 -17.63 -9.22 -48.82
C ALA A 146 -17.08 -10.18 -47.76
N SER A 147 -17.48 -11.41 -47.90
CA SER A 147 -16.93 -12.62 -47.32
C SER A 147 -15.41 -12.64 -47.46
N PHE A 148 -14.72 -12.69 -46.31
CA PHE A 148 -13.34 -13.20 -46.29
C PHE A 148 -13.36 -14.54 -45.58
N SER A 149 -13.09 -15.56 -46.40
CA SER A 149 -12.83 -16.94 -46.02
C SER A 149 -11.70 -17.03 -44.98
N SER A 150 -12.07 -17.48 -43.81
CA SER A 150 -11.16 -17.98 -42.81
C SER A 150 -10.72 -19.38 -43.16
N ALA A 151 -9.43 -19.55 -43.35
CA ALA A 151 -8.80 -20.86 -43.35
C ALA A 151 -8.82 -21.39 -41.90
N ALA A 152 -9.80 -22.22 -41.61
CA ALA A 152 -9.88 -22.98 -40.37
C ALA A 152 -9.13 -24.31 -40.61
N SER A 153 -8.08 -24.51 -39.85
CA SER A 153 -7.48 -25.83 -39.66
C SER A 153 -8.35 -26.62 -38.67
N SER A 154 -8.98 -27.61 -39.22
CA SER A 154 -9.80 -28.65 -38.59
C SER A 154 -8.97 -29.49 -37.61
N PHE A 155 -9.43 -29.62 -36.39
CA PHE A 155 -9.24 -30.84 -35.62
C PHE A 155 -10.63 -31.37 -35.19
N ALA A 156 -10.82 -32.66 -35.58
CA ALA A 156 -12.05 -33.40 -35.52
C ALA A 156 -12.55 -33.62 -34.11
N ALA A 157 -13.85 -33.45 -33.96
CA ALA A 157 -14.66 -33.94 -32.86
C ALA A 157 -14.93 -35.44 -33.06
N LEU A 158 -14.75 -36.21 -32.00
CA LEU A 158 -15.37 -37.52 -31.87
C LEU A 158 -16.34 -37.46 -30.68
N SER A 159 -17.59 -37.41 -31.05
CA SER A 159 -18.74 -37.64 -30.19
C SER A 159 -18.91 -39.15 -29.92
N ALA A 160 -19.13 -39.51 -28.66
CA ALA A 160 -19.88 -40.71 -28.32
C ALA A 160 -20.74 -40.41 -27.11
N SER A 161 -21.99 -40.56 -27.36
CA SER A 161 -23.15 -40.49 -26.47
C SER A 161 -23.28 -41.73 -25.59
N SER A 162 -23.93 -41.56 -24.50
CA SER A 162 -25.06 -42.30 -23.93
C SER A 162 -24.87 -42.88 -22.53
N THR A 163 -25.75 -42.45 -21.72
CA THR A 163 -26.78 -43.05 -20.88
C THR A 163 -26.42 -43.52 -19.48
N ALA A 164 -27.00 -42.80 -18.57
CA ALA A 164 -27.97 -43.19 -17.54
C ALA A 164 -27.56 -43.99 -16.31
N ALA A 165 -27.89 -43.36 -15.22
CA ALA A 165 -28.67 -43.78 -14.08
C ALA A 165 -27.97 -44.43 -12.84
N SER A 166 -28.27 -43.75 -11.79
CA SER A 166 -28.77 -44.20 -10.47
C SER A 166 -27.80 -44.33 -9.30
N SER A 167 -28.13 -43.45 -8.38
CA SER A 167 -28.36 -43.67 -6.93
C SER A 167 -27.20 -43.87 -5.96
N SER A 168 -27.24 -42.91 -5.03
CA SER A 168 -27.09 -43.05 -3.58
C SER A 168 -25.69 -43.28 -2.98
N SER A 169 -25.28 -42.31 -2.27
CA SER A 169 -25.10 -42.25 -0.83
C SER A 169 -24.08 -41.18 -0.43
N ALA A 170 -24.53 -40.31 0.43
CA ALA A 170 -23.73 -39.28 1.07
C ALA A 170 -22.66 -39.95 1.98
N SER A 171 -21.43 -39.57 1.78
CA SER A 171 -20.41 -39.60 2.82
C SER A 171 -19.52 -38.39 2.66
N SER A 172 -19.55 -37.55 3.66
CA SER A 172 -18.68 -36.39 3.86
C SER A 172 -17.21 -36.76 3.68
N PRO A 173 -16.42 -36.03 2.87
CA PRO A 173 -14.98 -36.20 2.91
C PRO A 173 -14.43 -35.42 4.09
N THR A 174 -13.90 -36.13 5.07
CA THR A 174 -12.85 -35.65 5.98
C THR A 174 -11.74 -34.98 5.18
N PRO A 175 -11.16 -33.84 5.62
CA PRO A 175 -10.03 -33.25 4.94
C PRO A 175 -8.83 -34.17 5.07
N SER A 176 -8.50 -34.85 3.99
CA SER A 176 -7.25 -35.57 3.83
C SER A 176 -6.10 -34.58 3.90
N SER A 177 -5.20 -34.80 4.86
CA SER A 177 -3.87 -34.18 4.94
C SER A 177 -3.19 -34.23 3.58
N PRO A 178 -2.46 -33.16 3.17
CA PRO A 178 -1.72 -33.14 1.91
C PRO A 178 -0.67 -34.25 1.96
N SER A 179 -0.79 -35.22 1.06
CA SER A 179 0.21 -36.25 0.85
C SER A 179 1.52 -35.57 0.47
N SER A 180 2.52 -35.65 1.36
CA SER A 180 3.90 -35.26 1.07
C SER A 180 4.34 -35.98 -0.19
N SER A 181 4.61 -35.28 -1.29
CA SER A 181 5.07 -35.91 -2.51
C SER A 181 6.50 -36.42 -2.30
N VAL A 182 6.62 -37.74 -2.28
CA VAL A 182 7.89 -38.43 -2.14
C VAL A 182 8.38 -38.77 -3.53
N ARG A 183 9.65 -38.47 -3.86
CA ARG A 183 10.30 -38.78 -5.14
C ARG A 183 11.58 -39.57 -4.91
N PRO A 184 12.03 -40.42 -5.85
CA PRO A 184 13.36 -41.02 -5.76
C PRO A 184 14.45 -39.98 -5.92
N SER A 185 15.57 -40.14 -5.20
CA SER A 185 16.75 -39.28 -5.35
C SER A 185 17.57 -39.71 -6.57
N ASN A 186 18.29 -38.73 -7.17
CA ASN A 186 19.28 -39.01 -8.19
C ASN A 186 20.62 -39.34 -7.53
N CYS A 187 21.06 -40.59 -7.60
CA CYS A 187 22.31 -41.04 -6.98
C CYS A 187 23.38 -41.31 -8.03
N THR A 188 24.57 -40.77 -7.85
CA THR A 188 25.78 -41.05 -8.63
C THR A 188 26.81 -41.76 -7.77
N HIS A 189 27.44 -42.81 -8.33
CA HIS A 189 28.50 -43.53 -7.68
C HIS A 189 29.86 -43.03 -8.18
N PHE A 190 30.67 -42.52 -7.28
CA PHE A 190 32.01 -42.05 -7.62
C PHE A 190 33.02 -42.48 -6.55
N LEU A 191 34.11 -43.14 -6.94
CA LEU A 191 35.20 -43.64 -6.08
C LEU A 191 34.72 -44.39 -4.81
N GLY A 192 33.73 -45.26 -4.96
CA GLY A 192 33.23 -46.09 -3.86
C GLY A 192 32.27 -45.40 -2.90
N SER A 193 31.93 -44.14 -3.13
CA SER A 193 30.91 -43.40 -2.41
C SER A 193 29.69 -43.10 -3.30
N THR A 194 28.48 -43.22 -2.70
CA THR A 194 27.22 -42.87 -3.34
C THR A 194 26.84 -41.44 -2.96
N HIS A 195 26.68 -40.59 -3.96
CA HIS A 195 26.22 -39.21 -3.76
C HIS A 195 24.83 -39.06 -4.34
N CYS A 196 23.88 -38.76 -3.47
CA CYS A 196 22.46 -38.60 -3.85
C CYS A 196 22.06 -37.13 -3.79
N THR A 197 21.30 -36.67 -4.77
CA THR A 197 20.77 -35.31 -4.87
C THR A 197 19.28 -35.34 -5.13
N CYS A 198 18.59 -34.32 -4.68
CA CYS A 198 17.18 -34.07 -4.96
C CYS A 198 17.01 -32.91 -5.94
N ASP A 199 15.85 -32.86 -6.59
CA ASP A 199 15.43 -31.71 -7.36
C ASP A 199 15.26 -30.48 -6.45
N VAL A 200 15.27 -29.30 -7.06
CA VAL A 200 15.05 -28.03 -6.35
C VAL A 200 13.71 -28.07 -5.62
N GLY A 201 13.68 -27.63 -4.35
CA GLY A 201 12.50 -27.68 -3.48
C GLY A 201 12.30 -28.98 -2.73
N PHE A 202 13.21 -29.95 -2.90
CA PHE A 202 13.19 -31.24 -2.18
C PHE A 202 14.47 -31.43 -1.37
N THR A 203 14.34 -32.14 -0.26
CA THR A 203 15.46 -32.51 0.61
C THR A 203 15.57 -34.04 0.71
N ILE A 204 16.83 -34.51 0.85
CA ILE A 204 17.09 -35.95 1.07
C ILE A 204 16.51 -36.35 2.43
N SER A 205 15.73 -37.42 2.42
CA SER A 205 15.09 -37.99 3.61
C SER A 205 15.28 -39.53 3.64
N GLY A 206 15.31 -40.09 4.82
CA GLY A 206 15.45 -41.53 5.05
C GLY A 206 16.89 -41.95 5.33
N ARG A 207 17.03 -43.17 5.84
CA ARG A 207 18.32 -43.78 6.27
C ARG A 207 19.26 -44.08 5.08
N ASP A 208 18.68 -44.33 3.89
CA ASP A 208 19.42 -44.82 2.73
C ASP A 208 19.65 -43.69 1.68
N ASN A 209 19.29 -42.42 1.97
CA ASN A 209 19.43 -41.26 1.08
C ASN A 209 18.82 -41.42 -0.32
N ASN A 210 17.85 -42.37 -0.47
CA ASN A 210 17.22 -42.73 -1.74
C ASN A 210 15.89 -42.02 -1.98
N ILE A 211 15.42 -41.24 -1.01
CA ILE A 211 14.12 -40.57 -1.03
C ILE A 211 14.32 -39.07 -0.90
N CYS A 212 13.64 -38.33 -1.76
CA CYS A 212 13.49 -36.88 -1.69
C CYS A 212 12.09 -36.53 -1.17
N THR A 213 12.03 -35.78 -0.11
CA THR A 213 10.78 -35.23 0.44
C THR A 213 10.69 -33.75 0.14
N ASP A 214 9.49 -33.28 -0.08
CA ASP A 214 9.20 -31.85 -0.27
C ASP A 214 9.66 -31.01 0.92
N ILE A 215 10.20 -29.85 0.62
CA ILE A 215 10.55 -28.84 1.63
C ILE A 215 9.32 -27.98 1.83
N ASP A 216 8.69 -28.04 3.00
CA ASP A 216 7.60 -27.13 3.33
C ASP A 216 8.18 -25.75 3.70
N GLU A 217 8.29 -24.88 2.70
CA GLU A 217 8.81 -23.52 2.88
C GLU A 217 7.90 -22.70 3.81
N CYS A 218 6.59 -22.95 3.76
CA CYS A 218 5.63 -22.25 4.62
C CYS A 218 5.84 -22.58 6.11
N HIS A 219 6.26 -23.80 6.41
CA HIS A 219 6.61 -24.21 7.77
C HIS A 219 7.96 -23.66 8.23
N LEU A 220 8.95 -23.63 7.32
CA LEU A 220 10.28 -23.07 7.62
C LEU A 220 10.27 -21.57 7.85
N PHE A 221 9.39 -20.85 7.16
CA PHE A 221 9.27 -19.37 7.25
C PHE A 221 7.85 -18.96 7.66
N PRO A 222 7.45 -19.20 8.91
CA PRO A 222 6.09 -18.92 9.37
C PRO A 222 5.77 -17.41 9.32
N LEU A 223 4.49 -17.09 9.10
CA LEU A 223 3.97 -15.73 8.92
C LEU A 223 4.26 -14.79 10.10
N ALA A 224 4.42 -15.34 11.30
CA ALA A 224 4.65 -14.57 12.52
C ALA A 224 6.10 -14.07 12.69
N GLN A 225 7.04 -14.50 11.85
CA GLN A 225 8.47 -14.18 12.00
C GLN A 225 8.96 -13.16 10.96
N PRO A 226 10.04 -12.42 11.29
CA PRO A 226 10.75 -11.61 10.30
C PRO A 226 11.29 -12.50 9.18
N GLY A 227 11.08 -12.10 7.92
CA GLY A 227 11.51 -12.90 6.77
C GLY A 227 10.45 -13.85 6.22
N ARG A 228 9.18 -13.69 6.64
CA ARG A 228 8.03 -14.41 6.09
C ARG A 228 8.02 -14.37 4.56
N LEU A 229 7.63 -15.48 3.94
CA LEU A 229 7.58 -15.60 2.48
C LEU A 229 6.39 -14.83 1.88
N CYS A 230 5.24 -14.88 2.53
CA CYS A 230 3.99 -14.29 2.07
C CYS A 230 3.50 -13.21 3.04
N ILE A 231 2.84 -12.19 2.51
CA ILE A 231 2.24 -11.13 3.34
C ILE A 231 1.00 -11.62 4.09
N HIS A 232 0.20 -12.53 3.48
CA HIS A 232 -1.04 -13.04 4.05
C HIS A 232 -0.98 -14.55 4.28
N GLN A 233 -1.21 -15.37 3.28
CA GLN A 233 -1.25 -16.82 3.42
C GLN A 233 -0.22 -17.48 2.51
N CYS A 234 0.49 -18.47 3.06
CA CYS A 234 1.43 -19.32 2.33
C CYS A 234 0.80 -20.70 2.14
N VAL A 235 0.85 -21.23 0.93
CA VAL A 235 0.37 -22.57 0.58
C VAL A 235 1.54 -23.33 0.01
N ASN A 236 1.90 -24.42 0.69
CA ASN A 236 2.95 -25.33 0.24
C ASN A 236 2.47 -26.14 -0.97
N THR A 237 3.37 -26.37 -1.92
CA THR A 237 3.16 -27.21 -3.10
C THR A 237 4.39 -28.07 -3.36
N PRO A 238 4.26 -29.24 -4.01
CA PRO A 238 5.41 -30.09 -4.24
C PRO A 238 6.55 -29.38 -4.99
N GLY A 239 7.67 -29.15 -4.30
CA GLY A 239 8.87 -28.49 -4.82
C GLY A 239 8.85 -26.97 -4.80
N SER A 240 7.82 -26.34 -4.19
CA SER A 240 7.70 -24.89 -4.09
C SER A 240 6.54 -24.46 -3.19
N PHE A 241 6.28 -23.17 -3.12
CA PHE A 241 5.12 -22.58 -2.45
C PHE A 241 4.48 -21.49 -3.32
N HIS A 242 3.27 -21.09 -2.96
CA HIS A 242 2.67 -19.87 -3.51
C HIS A 242 1.95 -19.09 -2.41
N CYS A 243 1.83 -17.79 -2.63
CA CYS A 243 1.12 -16.89 -1.73
C CYS A 243 -0.32 -16.66 -2.19
N VAL A 244 -1.22 -16.60 -1.23
CA VAL A 244 -2.65 -16.34 -1.48
C VAL A 244 -3.03 -15.05 -0.74
N CYS A 245 -3.73 -14.18 -1.43
CA CYS A 245 -4.25 -12.93 -0.87
C CYS A 245 -5.69 -13.13 -0.37
N PRO A 246 -6.13 -12.34 0.62
CA PRO A 246 -7.50 -12.36 1.08
C PRO A 246 -8.45 -11.79 0.01
N PRO A 247 -9.77 -12.02 0.13
CA PRO A 247 -10.76 -11.40 -0.75
C PRO A 247 -10.60 -9.88 -0.81
N GLY A 248 -10.80 -9.28 -2.00
CA GLY A 248 -10.60 -7.87 -2.26
C GLY A 248 -9.16 -7.45 -2.56
N TYR A 249 -8.22 -8.41 -2.54
CA TYR A 249 -6.81 -8.18 -2.90
C TYR A 249 -6.38 -9.08 -4.05
N SER A 250 -5.46 -8.59 -4.84
CA SER A 250 -4.76 -9.31 -5.89
C SER A 250 -3.31 -9.57 -5.50
N LEU A 251 -2.76 -10.71 -5.95
CA LEU A 251 -1.36 -11.01 -5.75
C LEU A 251 -0.50 -10.08 -6.62
N SER A 252 0.45 -9.40 -6.00
CA SER A 252 1.37 -8.50 -6.68
C SER A 252 2.34 -9.26 -7.60
N ARG A 253 3.02 -8.55 -8.49
CA ARG A 253 4.00 -9.15 -9.43
C ARG A 253 5.19 -9.81 -8.75
N ASP A 254 5.48 -9.47 -7.52
CA ASP A 254 6.53 -10.09 -6.72
C ASP A 254 6.16 -11.51 -6.24
N GLY A 255 4.91 -11.96 -6.46
CA GLY A 255 4.39 -13.24 -6.03
C GLY A 255 4.23 -13.41 -4.51
N ARG A 256 4.38 -12.34 -3.72
CA ARG A 256 4.43 -12.38 -2.24
C ARG A 256 3.53 -11.37 -1.55
N SER A 257 3.40 -10.19 -2.13
CA SER A 257 2.61 -9.08 -1.59
C SER A 257 1.19 -9.09 -2.13
N CYS A 258 0.25 -8.50 -1.37
CA CYS A 258 -1.13 -8.33 -1.79
C CYS A 258 -1.41 -6.85 -2.04
N THR A 259 -2.01 -6.55 -3.18
CA THR A 259 -2.42 -5.20 -3.58
C THR A 259 -3.93 -5.13 -3.56
N ASP A 260 -4.47 -4.09 -2.98
CA ASP A 260 -5.90 -3.82 -2.95
C ASP A 260 -6.47 -3.68 -4.36
N ILE A 261 -7.67 -4.21 -4.57
CA ILE A 261 -8.42 -4.07 -5.83
C ILE A 261 -9.31 -2.84 -5.69
N ASP A 262 -9.14 -1.85 -6.57
CA ASP A 262 -10.02 -0.68 -6.59
C ASP A 262 -11.30 -1.02 -7.36
N GLU A 263 -12.36 -1.42 -6.63
CA GLU A 263 -13.65 -1.76 -7.23
C GLU A 263 -14.36 -0.53 -7.81
N CYS A 264 -14.05 0.65 -7.29
CA CYS A 264 -14.66 1.88 -7.80
C CYS A 264 -14.08 2.30 -9.14
N GLU A 265 -12.76 2.13 -9.34
CA GLU A 265 -12.10 2.41 -10.62
C GLU A 265 -12.43 1.35 -11.66
N ASN A 266 -12.44 0.08 -11.26
CA ASN A 266 -12.74 -1.06 -12.15
C ASN A 266 -14.22 -1.25 -12.45
N LEU A 267 -15.11 -0.44 -11.86
CA LEU A 267 -16.57 -0.53 -11.99
C LEU A 267 -17.12 -1.92 -11.59
N SER A 268 -16.45 -2.62 -10.69
CA SER A 268 -16.88 -3.92 -10.18
C SER A 268 -17.77 -3.81 -8.93
N HIS A 269 -18.16 -2.60 -8.57
CA HIS A 269 -19.05 -2.32 -7.44
C HIS A 269 -20.54 -2.37 -7.82
N ASN A 270 -21.40 -2.54 -6.83
CA ASN A 270 -22.87 -2.56 -6.97
C ASN A 270 -23.54 -1.31 -6.36
N CYS A 271 -22.82 -0.19 -6.26
CA CYS A 271 -23.40 1.05 -5.72
C CYS A 271 -24.45 1.61 -6.66
N THR A 272 -25.59 2.02 -6.10
CA THR A 272 -26.66 2.70 -6.82
C THR A 272 -26.22 4.12 -7.24
N ALA A 273 -26.85 4.70 -8.25
CA ALA A 273 -26.46 6.00 -8.82
C ALA A 273 -26.55 7.18 -7.82
N ASP A 274 -27.32 7.03 -6.75
CA ASP A 274 -27.45 8.01 -5.67
C ASP A 274 -26.35 7.91 -4.60
N ARG A 275 -25.49 6.89 -4.67
CA ARG A 275 -24.41 6.63 -3.72
C ARG A 275 -23.06 6.77 -4.38
N LEU A 276 -22.12 7.31 -3.61
CA LEU A 276 -20.73 7.40 -4.01
C LEU A 276 -20.01 6.08 -3.67
N CYS A 277 -19.33 5.50 -4.64
CA CYS A 277 -18.39 4.41 -4.39
C CYS A 277 -17.13 4.98 -3.75
N VAL A 278 -16.71 4.39 -2.65
CA VAL A 278 -15.48 4.71 -1.94
C VAL A 278 -14.66 3.43 -1.82
N ASN A 279 -13.52 3.38 -2.47
CA ASN A 279 -12.59 2.27 -2.33
C ASN A 279 -12.03 2.21 -0.91
N THR A 280 -11.99 1.01 -0.36
CA THR A 280 -11.42 0.71 0.96
C THR A 280 -10.45 -0.45 0.83
N PHE A 281 -9.53 -0.63 1.77
CA PHE A 281 -8.62 -1.77 1.72
C PHE A 281 -9.38 -3.09 1.90
N GLY A 282 -9.42 -3.91 0.85
CA GLY A 282 -10.10 -5.20 0.77
C GLY A 282 -11.58 -5.13 0.38
N GLY A 283 -12.00 -4.03 -0.28
CA GLY A 283 -13.36 -3.87 -0.77
C GLY A 283 -13.79 -2.41 -0.95
N PHE A 284 -15.07 -2.16 -1.04
CA PHE A 284 -15.63 -0.83 -1.25
C PHE A 284 -16.81 -0.52 -0.34
N GLN A 285 -17.15 0.75 -0.22
CA GLN A 285 -18.31 1.25 0.52
C GLN A 285 -19.17 2.14 -0.36
N CYS A 286 -20.49 1.88 -0.40
CA CYS A 286 -21.46 2.75 -1.07
C CYS A 286 -21.97 3.80 -0.10
N VAL A 287 -21.47 5.01 -0.16
CA VAL A 287 -21.78 6.08 0.80
C VAL A 287 -22.79 7.06 0.24
N ALA A 288 -23.88 7.29 0.99
CA ALA A 288 -24.86 8.32 0.67
C ALA A 288 -24.53 9.63 1.41
N VAL A 289 -24.11 10.63 0.66
CA VAL A 289 -23.87 11.97 1.21
C VAL A 289 -25.20 12.73 1.25
N LYS A 290 -25.69 12.97 2.47
CA LYS A 290 -26.90 13.75 2.73
C LYS A 290 -26.56 15.03 3.47
N CYS A 291 -27.10 16.17 3.00
CA CYS A 291 -26.96 17.42 3.69
C CYS A 291 -27.71 17.39 5.03
N PRO A 292 -27.12 17.87 6.12
CA PRO A 292 -27.76 17.83 7.42
C PRO A 292 -28.98 18.74 7.44
N LYS A 293 -30.02 18.27 8.12
CA LYS A 293 -31.20 19.08 8.44
C LYS A 293 -31.03 19.61 9.86
N THR A 294 -30.69 20.88 9.99
CA THR A 294 -30.58 21.56 11.29
C THR A 294 -31.75 22.51 11.52
N LYS A 295 -32.08 22.75 12.77
CA LYS A 295 -33.18 23.68 13.10
C LYS A 295 -32.87 25.12 12.70
N ASN A 296 -31.59 25.48 12.67
CA ASN A 296 -31.14 26.86 12.51
C ASN A 296 -30.63 27.20 11.12
N ALA A 297 -30.43 26.20 10.24
CA ALA A 297 -29.94 26.44 8.90
C ALA A 297 -30.35 25.32 7.95
N THR A 298 -30.59 25.66 6.71
CA THR A 298 -30.87 24.71 5.63
C THR A 298 -29.66 24.62 4.69
N TYR A 299 -29.45 23.43 4.14
CA TYR A 299 -28.30 23.16 3.27
C TYR A 299 -28.76 22.57 1.96
N ILE A 300 -28.12 22.98 0.89
CA ILE A 300 -28.28 22.41 -0.47
C ILE A 300 -27.02 21.65 -0.86
N LYS A 301 -27.18 20.58 -1.60
CA LYS A 301 -26.07 19.78 -2.13
C LYS A 301 -25.54 20.44 -3.40
N THR A 302 -24.33 21.00 -3.34
CA THR A 302 -23.69 21.69 -4.48
C THR A 302 -22.72 20.80 -5.25
N SER A 303 -22.25 19.71 -4.62
CA SER A 303 -21.44 18.68 -5.28
C SER A 303 -21.68 17.31 -4.60
N PRO A 304 -21.21 16.20 -5.17
CA PRO A 304 -21.36 14.89 -4.57
C PRO A 304 -20.88 14.81 -3.11
N MET A 305 -19.88 15.61 -2.73
CA MET A 305 -19.26 15.61 -1.39
C MET A 305 -19.36 16.95 -0.68
N ARG A 306 -20.27 17.87 -1.07
CA ARG A 306 -20.36 19.19 -0.45
C ARG A 306 -21.80 19.68 -0.35
N CYS A 307 -22.09 20.23 0.82
CA CYS A 307 -23.34 20.94 1.13
C CYS A 307 -23.01 22.40 1.47
N GLU A 308 -23.77 23.33 0.92
CA GLU A 308 -23.65 24.77 1.21
C GLU A 308 -24.90 25.26 1.92
N ARG A 309 -24.72 26.16 2.86
CA ARG A 309 -25.82 26.77 3.60
C ARG A 309 -26.58 27.75 2.71
N ASN A 310 -27.91 27.69 2.76
CA ASN A 310 -28.74 28.72 2.16
C ASN A 310 -28.52 30.07 2.85
N PRO A 311 -28.65 31.19 2.13
CA PRO A 311 -28.55 32.51 2.73
C PRO A 311 -29.47 32.66 3.95
N CYS A 312 -28.92 33.21 5.03
CA CYS A 312 -29.68 33.47 6.24
C CYS A 312 -30.52 34.74 6.09
N MET A 313 -31.68 34.79 6.74
CA MET A 313 -32.45 36.02 6.86
C MET A 313 -31.67 37.08 7.65
N SER A 314 -31.89 38.34 7.32
CA SER A 314 -31.24 39.46 7.98
C SER A 314 -31.58 39.43 9.47
N GLY A 315 -30.58 39.41 10.35
CA GLY A 315 -30.73 39.36 11.80
C GLY A 315 -30.83 37.98 12.44
N ASP A 316 -30.87 36.87 11.64
CA ASP A 316 -30.84 35.52 12.18
C ASP A 316 -29.43 35.11 12.60
N LYS A 317 -29.08 35.39 13.86
CA LYS A 317 -27.78 35.06 14.44
C LYS A 317 -27.55 33.55 14.53
N ALA A 318 -28.62 32.76 14.75
CA ALA A 318 -28.49 31.30 14.87
C ALA A 318 -28.12 30.66 13.53
N CYS A 319 -28.74 31.13 12.44
CA CYS A 319 -28.36 30.74 11.10
C CYS A 319 -26.92 31.20 10.74
N ALA A 320 -26.57 32.43 11.10
CA ALA A 320 -25.23 32.99 10.79
C ALA A 320 -24.09 32.21 11.49
N GLN A 321 -24.33 31.62 12.66
CA GLN A 321 -23.36 30.80 13.39
C GLN A 321 -23.22 29.37 12.84
N ALA A 322 -24.18 28.89 12.03
CA ALA A 322 -24.09 27.58 11.43
C ALA A 322 -22.98 27.55 10.35
N PRO A 323 -22.35 26.39 10.08
CA PRO A 323 -21.31 26.29 9.06
C PRO A 323 -21.79 26.78 7.69
N ASN A 324 -20.97 27.59 7.01
CA ASN A 324 -21.24 28.08 5.65
C ASN A 324 -21.23 26.95 4.64
N SER A 325 -20.34 25.96 4.84
CA SER A 325 -20.33 24.74 4.05
C SER A 325 -19.91 23.54 4.88
N ILE A 326 -20.34 22.37 4.43
CA ILE A 326 -20.01 21.07 5.02
C ILE A 326 -19.49 20.20 3.89
N SER A 327 -18.21 19.81 4.00
CA SER A 327 -17.54 18.93 3.05
C SER A 327 -17.40 17.54 3.65
N PHE A 328 -17.49 16.50 2.81
CA PHE A 328 -17.36 15.11 3.21
C PHE A 328 -16.13 14.50 2.53
N HIS A 329 -15.32 13.78 3.28
CA HIS A 329 -14.14 13.09 2.78
C HIS A 329 -14.10 11.68 3.35
N PHE A 330 -13.70 10.74 2.52
CA PHE A 330 -13.62 9.33 2.86
C PHE A 330 -12.19 8.87 2.66
N LEU A 331 -11.62 8.22 3.66
CA LEU A 331 -10.24 7.74 3.66
C LEU A 331 -10.23 6.28 4.06
N ALA A 332 -9.34 5.50 3.45
CA ALA A 332 -9.06 4.14 3.86
C ALA A 332 -7.65 4.04 4.46
N VAL A 333 -7.49 3.24 5.50
CA VAL A 333 -6.20 2.96 6.12
C VAL A 333 -6.10 1.48 6.52
N VAL A 334 -4.89 0.98 6.59
CA VAL A 334 -4.63 -0.38 7.09
C VAL A 334 -4.76 -0.44 8.62
N SER A 335 -5.04 -1.64 9.13
CA SER A 335 -5.09 -1.90 10.58
C SER A 335 -3.75 -1.59 11.24
N ASN A 336 -3.78 -1.12 12.48
CA ASN A 336 -2.61 -0.84 13.30
C ASN A 336 -1.56 0.07 12.64
N MET A 337 -2.04 1.01 11.80
CA MET A 337 -1.15 2.01 11.17
C MET A 337 -0.40 2.80 12.24
N SER A 338 0.90 2.99 12.03
CA SER A 338 1.76 3.75 12.95
C SER A 338 1.27 5.19 13.14
N ALA A 339 1.13 5.60 14.40
CA ALA A 339 0.80 6.96 14.80
C ALA A 339 2.02 7.63 15.48
N PRO A 340 2.15 8.98 15.42
CA PRO A 340 1.25 9.93 14.76
C PRO A 340 1.41 9.96 13.24
N ARG A 341 0.29 10.10 12.51
CA ARG A 341 0.30 10.15 11.04
C ARG A 341 -0.66 11.21 10.50
N VAL A 342 -0.21 11.93 9.47
CA VAL A 342 -1.06 12.86 8.73
C VAL A 342 -2.06 12.07 7.89
N LEU A 343 -3.36 12.33 8.10
CA LEU A 343 -4.44 11.73 7.34
C LEU A 343 -4.95 12.65 6.24
N PHE A 344 -5.18 13.92 6.59
CA PHE A 344 -5.86 14.85 5.70
C PHE A 344 -5.42 16.29 5.98
N ARG A 345 -5.43 17.12 4.94
CA ARG A 345 -5.16 18.56 5.06
C ARG A 345 -6.37 19.35 4.63
N VAL A 346 -6.82 20.25 5.51
CA VAL A 346 -7.88 21.23 5.23
C VAL A 346 -7.24 22.57 4.91
N SER A 347 -7.56 23.14 3.77
CA SER A 347 -7.03 24.45 3.37
C SER A 347 -8.15 25.38 2.92
N ALA A 348 -8.02 26.66 3.23
CA ALA A 348 -8.87 27.72 2.70
C ALA A 348 -8.35 28.12 1.30
N ALA A 349 -9.21 28.08 0.29
CA ALA A 349 -8.88 28.54 -1.06
C ALA A 349 -8.70 30.08 -1.11
N ARG A 350 -9.45 30.80 -0.30
CA ARG A 350 -9.40 32.24 -0.15
C ARG A 350 -9.65 32.59 1.31
N VAL A 351 -8.89 33.51 1.86
CA VAL A 351 -9.06 34.02 3.22
C VAL A 351 -9.57 35.44 3.11
N LEU A 352 -10.73 35.70 3.68
CA LEU A 352 -11.35 37.05 3.72
C LEU A 352 -10.98 37.80 5.00
N GLY A 353 -10.74 37.06 6.10
CA GLY A 353 -10.35 37.60 7.38
C GLY A 353 -8.84 37.59 7.64
N ASP A 354 -8.45 38.04 8.82
CA ASP A 354 -7.05 38.13 9.27
C ASP A 354 -6.52 36.80 9.86
N THR A 355 -7.41 35.98 10.40
CA THR A 355 -7.05 34.78 11.18
C THR A 355 -7.90 33.58 10.81
N LEU A 356 -7.25 32.42 10.61
CA LEU A 356 -7.89 31.11 10.51
C LEU A 356 -7.62 30.29 11.77
N ARG A 357 -8.66 29.72 12.35
CA ARG A 357 -8.57 28.73 13.45
C ARG A 357 -9.02 27.37 12.95
N PHE A 358 -8.29 26.35 13.34
CA PHE A 358 -8.60 24.96 13.04
C PHE A 358 -8.80 24.21 14.35
N GLY A 359 -9.81 23.35 14.42
CA GLY A 359 -10.12 22.56 15.60
C GLY A 359 -10.86 21.28 15.27
N LEU A 360 -10.91 20.37 16.22
CA LEU A 360 -11.71 19.16 16.16
C LEU A 360 -13.05 19.44 16.83
N ALA A 361 -14.12 19.56 16.02
CA ALA A 361 -15.45 19.89 16.51
C ALA A 361 -16.18 18.67 17.09
N GLY A 362 -15.97 17.47 16.50
CA GLY A 362 -16.67 16.26 16.92
C GLY A 362 -16.23 15.02 16.14
N GLY A 363 -17.05 13.99 16.18
CA GLY A 363 -16.86 12.74 15.47
C GLY A 363 -16.72 11.53 16.39
N ARG A 364 -17.10 10.35 15.87
CA ARG A 364 -16.88 9.06 16.55
C ARG A 364 -15.42 8.68 16.45
N GLY A 365 -14.73 8.54 17.56
CA GLY A 365 -13.28 8.27 17.58
C GLY A 365 -12.42 9.52 17.85
N ARG A 366 -13.02 10.55 18.43
CA ARG A 366 -12.36 11.83 18.76
C ARG A 366 -11.00 11.66 19.47
N GLY A 367 -10.85 10.66 20.32
CA GLY A 367 -9.60 10.37 21.03
C GLY A 367 -8.45 9.89 20.14
N HIS A 368 -8.75 9.45 18.91
CA HIS A 368 -7.75 9.00 17.94
C HIS A 368 -7.23 10.12 17.02
N PHE A 369 -7.89 11.30 17.06
CA PHE A 369 -7.59 12.39 16.14
C PHE A 369 -7.10 13.64 16.85
N SER A 370 -6.24 14.38 16.17
CA SER A 370 -5.85 15.74 16.54
C SER A 370 -5.82 16.62 15.30
N VAL A 371 -6.12 17.90 15.49
CA VAL A 371 -6.03 18.90 14.42
C VAL A 371 -4.94 19.90 14.79
N GLN A 372 -3.97 20.07 13.91
CA GLN A 372 -2.85 20.99 14.07
C GLN A 372 -2.81 22.00 12.92
N ARG A 373 -2.47 23.22 13.20
CA ARG A 373 -2.20 24.22 12.17
C ARG A 373 -0.84 23.92 11.55
N SER A 374 -0.79 23.73 10.22
CA SER A 374 0.43 23.42 9.48
C SER A 374 0.91 24.54 8.56
N GLY A 375 0.17 25.66 8.50
CA GLY A 375 0.48 26.84 7.70
C GLY A 375 -0.45 28.01 7.98
N ARG A 376 -0.31 29.09 7.23
CA ARG A 376 -1.19 30.25 7.37
C ARG A 376 -2.64 29.91 7.05
N GLN A 377 -2.86 29.08 6.03
CA GLN A 377 -4.18 28.74 5.46
C GLN A 377 -4.50 27.24 5.54
N THR A 378 -3.72 26.44 6.28
CA THR A 378 -3.83 25.00 6.29
C THR A 378 -3.86 24.44 7.70
N GLY A 379 -4.85 23.60 7.96
CA GLY A 379 -4.94 22.70 9.11
C GLY A 379 -4.69 21.26 8.69
N THR A 380 -4.12 20.46 9.57
CA THR A 380 -3.80 19.06 9.32
C THR A 380 -4.52 18.18 10.34
N LEU A 381 -5.28 17.21 9.85
CA LEU A 381 -5.86 16.14 10.66
C LEU A 381 -4.82 15.02 10.82
N LEU A 382 -4.53 14.67 12.04
CA LEU A 382 -3.58 13.64 12.44
C LEU A 382 -4.30 12.47 13.10
N LEU A 383 -3.89 11.26 12.80
CA LEU A 383 -4.14 10.10 13.63
C LEU A 383 -3.07 10.08 14.73
N VAL A 384 -3.46 10.17 15.99
CA VAL A 384 -2.53 10.26 17.13
C VAL A 384 -2.35 8.94 17.88
N THR A 385 -3.30 8.01 17.69
CA THR A 385 -3.23 6.65 18.23
C THR A 385 -3.58 5.65 17.13
N SER A 386 -2.86 4.53 17.07
CA SER A 386 -3.19 3.45 16.14
C SER A 386 -4.59 2.88 16.39
N VAL A 387 -5.20 2.39 15.33
CA VAL A 387 -6.54 1.79 15.36
C VAL A 387 -6.48 0.41 14.74
N ASN A 388 -7.02 -0.57 15.45
CA ASN A 388 -7.20 -1.92 14.92
C ASN A 388 -8.53 -1.99 14.17
N GLY A 389 -8.49 -2.55 12.97
CA GLY A 389 -9.68 -2.79 12.17
C GLY A 389 -10.25 -4.22 12.34
N PRO A 390 -11.42 -4.48 11.77
CA PRO A 390 -12.21 -3.54 10.98
C PRO A 390 -12.92 -2.47 11.85
N ALA A 391 -12.79 -1.20 11.49
CA ALA A 391 -13.43 -0.11 12.20
C ALA A 391 -13.78 1.06 11.27
N THR A 392 -14.77 1.83 11.67
CA THR A 392 -15.12 3.09 10.99
C THR A 392 -15.13 4.21 12.03
N LEU A 393 -14.27 5.20 11.81
CA LEU A 393 -14.14 6.38 12.64
C LEU A 393 -14.56 7.62 11.87
N GLU A 394 -15.02 8.62 12.62
CA GLU A 394 -15.43 9.91 12.06
C GLU A 394 -14.72 11.04 12.81
N ALA A 395 -14.22 12.02 12.07
CA ALA A 395 -13.67 13.25 12.60
C ALA A 395 -14.36 14.44 11.94
N GLU A 396 -14.72 15.43 12.74
CA GLU A 396 -15.27 16.69 12.26
C GLU A 396 -14.24 17.79 12.49
N VAL A 397 -13.61 18.23 11.40
CA VAL A 397 -12.64 19.31 11.42
C VAL A 397 -13.35 20.62 11.13
N GLU A 398 -13.27 21.54 12.07
CA GLU A 398 -13.79 22.88 11.93
C GLU A 398 -12.69 23.84 11.51
N MET A 399 -12.98 24.68 10.54
CA MET A 399 -12.19 25.83 10.16
C MET A 399 -13.04 27.08 10.36
N SER A 400 -12.58 27.97 11.22
CA SER A 400 -13.24 29.27 11.50
C SER A 400 -12.39 30.41 10.99
N GLU A 401 -12.99 31.28 10.22
CA GLU A 401 -12.41 32.51 9.69
C GLU A 401 -12.84 33.68 10.54
N LEU A 402 -11.88 34.43 11.04
CA LEU A 402 -12.11 35.56 11.93
C LEU A 402 -11.48 36.84 11.37
N GLU A 403 -12.10 37.97 11.70
CA GLU A 403 -11.56 39.31 11.50
C GLU A 403 -11.75 40.10 12.79
N ASN A 404 -10.68 40.62 13.36
CA ASN A 404 -10.69 41.34 14.65
C ASN A 404 -11.44 40.54 15.76
N ASN A 405 -11.20 39.20 15.80
CA ASN A 405 -11.94 38.25 16.69
C ASN A 405 -13.44 38.07 16.40
N THR A 406 -13.96 38.69 15.37
CA THR A 406 -15.35 38.48 14.91
C THR A 406 -15.40 37.31 13.92
N LEU A 407 -16.35 36.40 14.06
CA LEU A 407 -16.54 35.25 13.18
C LEU A 407 -17.11 35.73 11.83
N LEU A 408 -16.33 35.58 10.76
CA LEU A 408 -16.77 35.84 9.39
C LEU A 408 -17.38 34.61 8.73
N GLY A 409 -16.78 33.45 8.97
CA GLY A 409 -17.23 32.22 8.37
C GLY A 409 -16.79 30.98 9.15
N ARG A 410 -17.61 29.94 9.06
CA ARG A 410 -17.39 28.66 9.69
C ARG A 410 -17.55 27.58 8.64
N TYR A 411 -16.60 26.67 8.56
CA TYR A 411 -16.57 25.59 7.58
C TYR A 411 -16.33 24.27 8.30
N LEU A 412 -17.11 23.26 7.99
CA LEU A 412 -17.01 21.95 8.61
C LEU A 412 -16.57 20.91 7.57
N THR A 413 -15.55 20.17 7.89
CA THR A 413 -15.08 19.03 7.09
C THR A 413 -15.29 17.75 7.88
N LYS A 414 -16.17 16.89 7.38
CA LYS A 414 -16.43 15.57 7.94
C LYS A 414 -15.55 14.56 7.23
N VAL A 415 -14.68 13.89 7.98
CA VAL A 415 -13.78 12.87 7.49
C VAL A 415 -14.21 11.53 8.08
N THR A 416 -14.56 10.59 7.22
CA THR A 416 -14.82 9.19 7.58
C THR A 416 -13.60 8.36 7.25
N LEU A 417 -13.09 7.64 8.24
CA LEU A 417 -11.92 6.78 8.13
C LEU A 417 -12.37 5.32 8.21
N PHE A 418 -12.17 4.58 7.13
CA PHE A 418 -12.38 3.14 7.08
C PHE A 418 -11.05 2.43 7.38
N VAL A 419 -11.04 1.62 8.43
CA VAL A 419 -9.86 0.86 8.86
C VAL A 419 -10.03 -0.59 8.42
N SER A 420 -9.08 -1.07 7.61
CA SER A 420 -9.04 -2.46 7.14
C SER A 420 -8.84 -3.45 8.29
N PRO A 421 -9.32 -4.69 8.18
CA PRO A 421 -8.93 -5.76 9.09
C PRO A 421 -7.46 -6.18 8.94
N TYR A 422 -6.81 -5.83 7.83
CA TYR A 422 -5.43 -6.23 7.52
C TYR A 422 -4.44 -5.11 7.80
N MET A 423 -3.18 -5.49 8.08
CA MET A 423 -2.08 -4.55 8.37
C MET A 423 -1.23 -4.22 7.13
N PHE A 424 -1.70 -4.58 5.94
CA PHE A 424 -1.02 -4.37 4.66
C PHE A 424 -1.96 -3.83 3.60
#